data_853f2a6d9970cef4fe2eb1b95a5cbc07
#
_entry.id   853f2a6d9970cef4fe2eb1b95a5cbc07
#
_cell.length_a   1.000
_cell.length_b   1.000
_cell.length_c   1.000
_cell.angle_alpha   90.00
_cell.angle_beta   90.00
_cell.angle_gamma   90.00
#
_symmetry.space_group_name_H-M   'P 1'
#
loop_
_entity.id
_entity.type
_entity.pdbx_description
1 polymer ?
#
loop_
_entity_poly.entity_id
_entity_poly.type
_entity_poly.pdbx_seq_one_letter_code
_entity_poly.pdbx_strand_id
1 'polypeptide(L)' 'MRDLAGKQVLVLGLGDTGLSALRWLRGQGAVLSVADSRTTPPNLDTLKAEFPQLT' A
#
# COMPACT_ATOMS: atom_id res chain seq x y z
N MET A 1 15.74 -9.72 3.44
CA MET A 1 15.27 -10.01 2.07
C MET A 1 15.30 -8.75 1.23
N ARG A 2 16.03 -8.74 0.15
CA ARG A 2 16.22 -7.55 -0.68
C ARG A 2 15.51 -7.64 -2.01
N ASP A 3 14.84 -8.74 -2.26
CA ASP A 3 14.31 -9.03 -3.58
C ASP A 3 13.16 -8.10 -3.98
N LEU A 4 12.57 -7.39 -3.01
CA LEU A 4 11.47 -6.48 -3.28
C LEU A 4 11.93 -5.04 -3.55
N ALA A 5 13.19 -4.71 -3.33
CA ALA A 5 13.67 -3.36 -3.57
C ALA A 5 13.51 -2.98 -5.05
N GLY A 6 12.80 -1.90 -5.33
CA GLY A 6 12.53 -1.44 -6.68
C GLY A 6 11.48 -2.24 -7.43
N LYS A 7 10.94 -3.31 -6.86
CA LYS A 7 9.88 -4.08 -7.48
C LYS A 7 8.56 -3.36 -7.38
N GLN A 8 7.74 -3.49 -8.41
CA GLN A 8 6.40 -2.91 -8.40
C GLN A 8 5.43 -3.92 -7.80
N VAL A 9 4.73 -3.50 -6.74
CA VAL A 9 3.81 -4.37 -6.02
C VAL A 9 2.45 -3.69 -5.94
N LEU A 10 1.42 -4.40 -6.33
CA LEU A 10 0.04 -3.93 -6.23
C LEU A 10 -0.64 -4.65 -5.05
N VAL A 11 -1.15 -3.86 -4.11
CA VAL A 11 -1.92 -4.39 -3.00
C VAL A 11 -3.41 -4.23 -3.32
N LEU A 12 -4.13 -5.33 -3.30
CA LEU A 12 -5.56 -5.34 -3.57
C LEU A 12 -6.33 -5.31 -2.25
N GLY A 13 -7.13 -4.27 -2.07
CA GLY A 13 -7.93 -4.11 -0.87
C GLY A 13 -7.22 -3.29 0.20
N LEU A 14 -7.90 -2.25 0.68
CA LEU A 14 -7.35 -1.32 1.67
C LEU A 14 -7.98 -1.53 3.04
N GLY A 15 -8.15 -2.80 3.42
CA GLY A 15 -8.50 -3.15 4.79
C GLY A 15 -7.27 -3.11 5.68
N ASP A 16 -7.42 -3.55 6.93
CA ASP A 16 -6.31 -3.52 7.88
C ASP A 16 -5.13 -4.37 7.42
N THR A 17 -5.40 -5.51 6.81
CA THR A 17 -4.36 -6.38 6.26
C THR A 17 -3.62 -5.70 5.13
N GLY A 18 -4.36 -5.05 4.22
CA GLY A 18 -3.75 -4.34 3.10
C GLY A 18 -2.87 -3.20 3.57
N LEU A 19 -3.32 -2.43 4.55
CA LEU A 19 -2.54 -1.33 5.10
C LEU A 19 -1.27 -1.85 5.77
N SER A 20 -1.36 -2.95 6.52
CA SER A 20 -0.19 -3.56 7.14
C SER A 20 0.80 -4.05 6.09
N ALA A 21 0.30 -4.63 5.01
CA ALA A 21 1.14 -5.08 3.90
C ALA A 21 1.88 -3.91 3.26
N LEU A 22 1.20 -2.78 3.05
CA LEU A 22 1.83 -1.60 2.48
C LEU A 22 2.97 -1.08 3.36
N ARG A 23 2.76 -1.07 4.66
CA ARG A 23 3.79 -0.62 5.59
C ARG A 23 5.01 -1.52 5.54
N TRP A 24 4.78 -2.82 5.53
CA TRP A 24 5.88 -3.79 5.45
C TRP A 24 6.64 -3.65 4.13
N LEU A 25 5.90 -3.57 3.02
CA LEU A 25 6.50 -3.46 1.69
C LEU A 25 7.28 -2.17 1.53
N ARG A 26 6.78 -1.07 2.12
CA ARG A 26 7.52 0.19 2.09
C ARG A 26 8.89 0.03 2.74
N GLY A 27 8.95 -0.70 3.85
CA GLY A 27 10.21 -0.99 4.52
C GLY A 27 11.17 -1.84 3.67
N GLN A 28 10.63 -2.57 2.69
CA GLN A 28 11.44 -3.39 1.78
C GLN A 28 11.90 -2.62 0.54
N GLY A 29 11.52 -1.36 0.41
CA GLY A 29 11.92 -0.55 -0.75
C GLY A 29 11.11 -0.79 -2.01
N ALA A 30 9.96 -1.46 -1.91
CA ALA A 30 9.12 -1.73 -3.06
C ALA A 30 8.43 -0.46 -3.57
N VAL A 31 8.14 -0.45 -4.86
CA VAL A 31 7.32 0.60 -5.47
C VAL A 31 5.87 0.14 -5.37
N LEU A 32 5.05 0.89 -4.62
CA LEU A 32 3.74 0.42 -4.20
C LEU A 32 2.62 1.03 -5.01
N SER A 33 1.59 0.24 -5.23
CA SER A 33 0.31 0.68 -5.76
C SER A 33 -0.78 -0.01 -4.96
N VAL A 34 -1.95 0.61 -4.87
CA VAL A 34 -3.08 0.03 -4.17
C VAL A 34 -4.34 0.18 -4.98
N ALA A 35 -5.20 -0.81 -4.92
CA ALA A 35 -6.51 -0.76 -5.56
C ALA A 35 -7.56 -1.35 -4.62
N ASP A 36 -8.75 -0.77 -4.66
CA ASP A 36 -9.88 -1.24 -3.87
C ASP A 36 -11.14 -1.01 -4.68
N SER A 37 -12.06 -1.97 -4.64
CA SER A 37 -13.31 -1.87 -5.39
C SER A 37 -14.32 -0.93 -4.73
N ARG A 38 -14.09 -0.53 -3.48
CA ARG A 38 -14.98 0.37 -2.76
C ARG A 38 -14.67 1.81 -3.11
N THR A 39 -15.71 2.63 -3.18
CA THR A 39 -15.54 4.06 -3.45
C THR A 39 -14.79 4.75 -2.32
N THR A 40 -15.09 4.36 -1.09
CA THR A 40 -14.43 4.91 0.10
C THR A 40 -13.89 3.75 0.95
N PRO A 41 -12.68 3.28 0.67
CA PRO A 41 -12.09 2.19 1.46
C PRO A 41 -11.89 2.60 2.91
N PRO A 42 -11.91 1.63 3.85
CA PRO A 42 -11.87 1.94 5.28
C PRO A 42 -10.60 2.68 5.75
N ASN A 43 -9.47 2.47 5.13
CA ASN A 43 -8.22 3.10 5.57
C ASN A 43 -7.72 4.17 4.60
N LEU A 44 -8.63 4.76 3.83
CA LEU A 44 -8.25 5.72 2.80
C LEU A 44 -7.56 6.95 3.39
N ASP A 45 -8.08 7.49 4.50
CA ASP A 45 -7.48 8.67 5.13
C ASP A 45 -6.09 8.36 5.66
N THR A 46 -5.93 7.20 6.28
CA THR A 46 -4.62 6.75 6.76
C THR A 46 -3.65 6.58 5.60
N LEU A 47 -4.12 6.02 4.50
CA LEU A 47 -3.30 5.86 3.30
C LEU A 47 -2.80 7.20 2.79
N LYS A 48 -3.71 8.18 2.68
CA LYS A 48 -3.34 9.49 2.18
C LYS A 48 -2.32 10.19 3.09
N ALA A 49 -2.43 9.97 4.40
CA ALA A 49 -1.51 10.56 5.36
C ALA A 49 -0.14 9.90 5.35
N GLU A 50 -0.10 8.57 5.27
CA GLU A 50 1.17 7.83 5.33
C GLU A 50 1.84 7.67 3.97
N PHE A 51 1.05 7.62 2.91
CA PHE A 51 1.54 7.36 1.56
C PHE A 51 1.01 8.42 0.60
N PRO A 52 1.41 9.69 0.77
CA PRO A 52 0.84 10.77 -0.04
C PRO A 52 1.11 10.63 -1.53
N GLN A 53 2.07 9.81 -1.92
CA GLN A 53 2.42 9.59 -3.31
C GLN A 53 1.54 8.54 -3.98
N LEU A 54 0.78 7.78 -3.19
CA LEU A 54 -0.14 6.78 -3.73
C LEU A 54 -1.49 7.44 -3.98
N THR A 55 -2.04 7.24 -5.14
CA THR A 55 -3.35 7.82 -5.48
C THR A 55 -4.33 6.78 -5.97
#